data_c07205db51a033fae5dae2df79268673
#
_entry.id   c07205db51a033fae5dae2df79268673
#
_cell.length_a   1.000
_cell.length_b   1.000
_cell.length_c   1.000
_cell.angle_alpha   90.00
_cell.angle_beta   90.00
_cell.angle_gamma   90.00
#
_symmetry.space_group_name_H-M   'P 1'
#
loop_
_entity.id
_entity.type
_entity.pdbx_description
1 polymer ?
#
loop_
_entity_poly.entity_id
_entity_poly.type
_entity_poly.pdbx_seq_one_letter_code
_entity_poly.pdbx_strand_id
1 'polypeptide(L)'
;MKTIYGYWRCSTDAQDQERQIRSLKDAGVERLRGDKITGTSDYADRKELSKLLDEIKEGDLLILDELSRLGRTMVTMLVEVNKLLDKGVKIRTLDGRLDTTTMNKEIINLIVGVMGYSAEMELTNIRRRTAEGRAVALSRGVKFGKKRVYDKHVVAEIMDKRSKGHGYGQIGKAMGIARGTVQKIVNREKAIA
;
A
#
# COMPACT_ATOMS: atom_id res chain seq x y z
N MET A 1 -27.14 -21.66 7.12
CA MET A 1 -26.65 -21.41 8.50
C MET A 1 -25.68 -20.24 8.44
N LYS A 2 -25.77 -19.31 9.37
CA LYS A 2 -24.80 -18.20 9.49
C LYS A 2 -23.53 -18.75 10.12
N THR A 3 -22.39 -18.60 9.43
CA THR A 3 -21.09 -18.99 9.97
C THR A 3 -20.41 -17.79 10.63
N ILE A 4 -19.79 -18.00 11.78
CA ILE A 4 -19.05 -16.96 12.51
C ILE A 4 -17.56 -17.10 12.17
N TYR A 5 -17.07 -16.17 11.37
CA TYR A 5 -15.67 -16.07 11.01
C TYR A 5 -14.92 -15.16 11.97
N GLY A 6 -13.66 -15.47 12.21
CA GLY A 6 -12.72 -14.60 12.89
C GLY A 6 -11.47 -14.39 12.05
N TYR A 7 -10.93 -13.20 12.12
CA TYR A 7 -9.63 -12.91 11.50
C TYR A 7 -8.73 -12.16 12.46
N TRP A 8 -7.49 -12.65 12.58
CA TRP A 8 -6.43 -12.01 13.33
C TRP A 8 -5.26 -11.63 12.44
N ARG A 9 -4.52 -10.62 12.83
CA ARG A 9 -3.30 -10.20 12.17
C ARG A 9 -2.29 -9.70 13.20
N CYS A 10 -1.11 -10.29 13.21
CA CYS A 10 -0.01 -9.81 14.04
C CYS A 10 1.27 -9.64 13.22
N SER A 11 2.26 -8.94 13.79
CA SER A 11 3.63 -8.94 13.30
C SER A 11 4.32 -10.24 13.75
N THR A 12 5.48 -10.15 14.41
CA THR A 12 6.22 -11.31 14.93
C THR A 12 5.91 -11.65 16.39
N ASP A 13 5.07 -10.86 17.04
CA ASP A 13 4.76 -11.03 18.46
C ASP A 13 3.80 -12.21 18.67
N ALA A 14 4.32 -13.28 19.27
CA ALA A 14 3.56 -14.48 19.58
C ALA A 14 2.50 -14.23 20.67
N GLN A 15 2.76 -13.35 21.64
CA GLN A 15 1.83 -13.05 22.73
C GLN A 15 0.59 -12.32 22.19
N ASP A 16 0.77 -11.35 21.28
CA ASP A 16 -0.33 -10.66 20.64
C ASP A 16 -1.18 -11.61 19.77
N GLN A 17 -0.54 -12.56 19.08
CA GLN A 17 -1.25 -13.60 18.33
C GLN A 17 -2.14 -14.45 19.23
N GLU A 18 -1.58 -14.99 20.34
CA GLU A 18 -2.33 -15.85 21.25
C GLU A 18 -3.50 -15.12 21.91
N ARG A 19 -3.29 -13.86 22.30
CA ARG A 19 -4.32 -13.00 22.85
C ARG A 19 -5.49 -12.83 21.87
N GLN A 20 -5.21 -12.48 20.62
CA GLN A 20 -6.22 -12.29 19.59
C GLN A 20 -6.99 -13.58 19.31
N ILE A 21 -6.30 -14.71 19.17
CA ILE A 21 -6.91 -16.03 18.94
C ILE A 21 -7.85 -16.40 20.09
N ARG A 22 -7.41 -16.22 21.35
CA ARG A 22 -8.24 -16.50 22.53
C ARG A 22 -9.49 -15.64 22.53
N SER A 23 -9.35 -14.31 22.42
CA SER A 23 -10.49 -13.38 22.42
C SER A 23 -11.51 -13.68 21.31
N LEU A 24 -11.05 -14.06 20.11
CA LEU A 24 -11.94 -14.44 19.02
C LEU A 24 -12.67 -15.77 19.30
N LYS A 25 -11.99 -16.75 19.86
CA LYS A 25 -12.63 -18.03 20.26
C LYS A 25 -13.66 -17.82 21.37
N ASP A 26 -13.34 -17.01 22.37
CA ASP A 26 -14.26 -16.68 23.48
C ASP A 26 -15.50 -15.93 22.97
N ALA A 27 -15.37 -15.19 21.85
CA ALA A 27 -16.47 -14.53 21.17
C ALA A 27 -17.34 -15.46 20.28
N GLY A 28 -17.04 -16.75 20.23
CA GLY A 28 -17.82 -17.75 19.51
C GLY A 28 -17.45 -17.93 18.05
N VAL A 29 -16.23 -17.59 17.65
CA VAL A 29 -15.75 -17.79 16.26
C VAL A 29 -15.66 -19.28 15.95
N GLU A 30 -16.29 -19.70 14.83
CA GLU A 30 -16.31 -21.06 14.32
C GLU A 30 -15.17 -21.33 13.34
N ARG A 31 -14.89 -20.36 12.48
CA ARG A 31 -13.83 -20.42 11.48
C ARG A 31 -12.84 -19.29 11.67
N LEU A 32 -11.63 -19.64 12.07
CA LEU A 32 -10.57 -18.69 12.37
C LEU A 32 -9.50 -18.72 11.27
N ARG A 33 -9.15 -17.54 10.77
CA ARG A 33 -8.03 -17.33 9.85
C ARG A 33 -7.14 -16.21 10.35
N GLY A 34 -5.89 -16.17 9.87
CA GLY A 34 -4.99 -15.09 10.26
C GLY A 34 -3.68 -15.08 9.53
N ASP A 35 -3.11 -13.90 9.41
CA ASP A 35 -1.84 -13.66 8.73
C ASP A 35 -0.78 -13.14 9.70
N LYS A 36 0.42 -13.74 9.63
CA LYS A 36 1.64 -13.17 10.22
C LYS A 36 2.33 -12.31 9.19
N ILE A 37 2.44 -11.01 9.45
CA ILE A 37 2.97 -10.04 8.51
C ILE A 37 4.16 -9.32 9.12
N THR A 38 5.35 -9.58 8.61
CA THR A 38 6.59 -8.90 9.01
C THR A 38 6.80 -7.61 8.20
N GLY A 39 7.06 -6.50 8.90
CA GLY A 39 7.58 -5.26 8.30
C GLY A 39 6.69 -4.59 7.25
N THR A 40 7.25 -4.31 6.09
CA THR A 40 6.67 -3.51 4.99
C THR A 40 5.85 -4.30 3.98
N SER A 41 5.53 -5.58 4.24
CA SER A 41 4.82 -6.42 3.28
C SER A 41 3.45 -5.84 2.89
N ASP A 42 3.17 -5.87 1.60
CA ASP A 42 1.98 -5.32 0.96
C ASP A 42 0.71 -6.17 1.22
N TYR A 43 -0.42 -5.67 0.75
CA TYR A 43 -1.72 -6.34 0.79
C TYR A 43 -1.68 -7.75 0.16
N ALA A 44 -0.83 -7.95 -0.86
CA ALA A 44 -0.61 -9.24 -1.53
C ALA A 44 -0.14 -10.38 -0.60
N ASP A 45 0.43 -10.04 0.56
CA ASP A 45 0.93 -11.02 1.52
C ASP A 45 -0.15 -11.54 2.50
N ARG A 46 -1.39 -11.04 2.41
CA ARG A 46 -2.51 -11.43 3.28
C ARG A 46 -3.32 -12.56 2.67
N LYS A 47 -2.70 -13.71 2.51
CA LYS A 47 -3.31 -14.87 1.84
C LYS A 47 -4.53 -15.40 2.56
N GLU A 48 -4.51 -15.41 3.89
CA GLU A 48 -5.62 -15.93 4.70
C GLU A 48 -6.78 -14.93 4.75
N LEU A 49 -6.52 -13.61 4.74
CA LEU A 49 -7.57 -12.62 4.58
C LEU A 49 -8.26 -12.76 3.20
N SER A 50 -7.49 -12.90 2.13
CA SER A 50 -8.05 -13.08 0.79
C SER A 50 -8.95 -14.30 0.72
N LYS A 51 -8.49 -15.45 1.23
CA LYS A 51 -9.30 -16.67 1.29
C LYS A 51 -10.59 -16.48 2.10
N LEU A 52 -10.50 -15.79 3.25
CA LEU A 52 -11.66 -15.48 4.07
C LEU A 52 -12.67 -14.64 3.29
N LEU A 53 -12.20 -13.58 2.63
CA LEU A 53 -13.06 -12.69 1.83
C LEU A 53 -13.73 -13.42 0.64
N ASP A 54 -13.09 -14.45 0.08
CA ASP A 54 -13.66 -15.27 -0.97
C ASP A 54 -14.71 -16.25 -0.43
N GLU A 55 -14.48 -16.83 0.75
CA GLU A 55 -15.36 -17.84 1.37
C GLU A 55 -16.60 -17.27 2.05
N ILE A 56 -16.47 -16.08 2.67
CA ILE A 56 -17.53 -15.46 3.47
C ILE A 56 -18.71 -15.04 2.58
N LYS A 57 -19.93 -15.29 3.04
CA LYS A 57 -21.17 -15.11 2.28
C LYS A 57 -22.13 -14.16 2.97
N GLU A 58 -23.16 -13.76 2.25
CA GLU A 58 -24.28 -12.99 2.77
C GLU A 58 -24.88 -13.65 4.04
N GLY A 59 -25.07 -12.82 5.05
CA GLY A 59 -25.64 -13.24 6.34
C GLY A 59 -24.63 -13.83 7.33
N ASP A 60 -23.37 -14.10 6.92
CA ASP A 60 -22.29 -14.50 7.84
C ASP A 60 -21.88 -13.32 8.73
N LEU A 61 -21.19 -13.64 9.83
CA LEU A 61 -20.64 -12.67 10.77
C LEU A 61 -19.10 -12.76 10.76
N LEU A 62 -18.44 -11.63 10.54
CA LEU A 62 -16.99 -11.47 10.74
C LEU A 62 -16.73 -10.79 12.08
N ILE A 63 -15.97 -11.45 12.96
CA ILE A 63 -15.50 -10.89 14.22
C ILE A 63 -14.01 -10.59 14.12
N LEU A 64 -13.64 -9.38 14.55
CA LEU A 64 -12.27 -8.87 14.58
C LEU A 64 -11.94 -8.37 15.98
N ASP A 65 -10.69 -8.39 16.39
CA ASP A 65 -10.23 -7.71 17.59
C ASP A 65 -10.48 -6.19 17.45
N GLU A 66 -10.02 -5.61 16.34
CA GLU A 66 -10.24 -4.22 15.94
C GLU A 66 -10.25 -4.08 14.41
N LEU A 67 -10.79 -2.99 13.86
CA LEU A 67 -10.88 -2.76 12.41
C LEU A 67 -9.51 -2.69 11.72
N SER A 68 -8.47 -2.28 12.42
CA SER A 68 -7.10 -2.20 11.89
C SER A 68 -6.57 -3.55 11.36
N ARG A 69 -7.20 -4.66 11.71
CA ARG A 69 -6.86 -5.98 11.17
C ARG A 69 -7.19 -6.07 9.67
N LEU A 70 -8.23 -5.40 9.20
CA LEU A 70 -8.60 -5.39 7.78
C LEU A 70 -7.68 -4.52 6.91
N GLY A 71 -7.08 -3.47 7.46
CA GLY A 71 -6.25 -2.55 6.70
C GLY A 71 -5.15 -1.91 7.53
N ARG A 72 -4.10 -1.41 6.89
CA ARG A 72 -3.04 -0.62 7.55
C ARG A 72 -3.36 0.87 7.59
N THR A 73 -4.12 1.34 6.63
CA THR A 73 -4.57 2.72 6.55
C THR A 73 -6.09 2.77 6.67
N MET A 74 -6.62 3.90 7.07
CA MET A 74 -8.07 4.12 7.12
C MET A 74 -8.73 3.80 5.77
N VAL A 75 -8.10 4.20 4.66
CA VAL A 75 -8.61 3.93 3.30
C VAL A 75 -8.71 2.44 3.02
N THR A 76 -7.66 1.67 3.29
CA THR A 76 -7.68 0.21 3.05
C THR A 76 -8.66 -0.52 3.94
N MET A 77 -8.82 -0.09 5.20
CA MET A 77 -9.85 -0.63 6.09
C MET A 77 -11.26 -0.41 5.54
N LEU A 78 -11.55 0.81 5.10
CA LEU A 78 -12.86 1.17 4.55
C LEU A 78 -13.21 0.41 3.29
N VAL A 79 -12.25 0.22 2.39
CA VAL A 79 -12.45 -0.58 1.18
C VAL A 79 -12.91 -1.99 1.55
N GLU A 80 -12.26 -2.63 2.53
CA GLU A 80 -12.63 -3.99 2.94
C GLU A 80 -13.95 -4.03 3.71
N VAL A 81 -14.20 -3.07 4.59
CA VAL A 81 -15.49 -2.94 5.29
C VAL A 81 -16.63 -2.77 4.29
N ASN A 82 -16.50 -1.88 3.30
CA ASN A 82 -17.52 -1.69 2.27
C ASN A 82 -17.76 -2.97 1.46
N LYS A 83 -16.72 -3.66 1.01
CA LYS A 83 -16.86 -4.93 0.28
C LYS A 83 -17.63 -5.97 1.08
N LEU A 84 -17.38 -6.06 2.38
CA LEU A 84 -18.10 -6.99 3.28
C LEU A 84 -19.57 -6.60 3.46
N LEU A 85 -19.82 -5.31 3.68
CA LEU A 85 -21.19 -4.79 3.82
C LEU A 85 -22.00 -4.95 2.53
N ASP A 86 -21.39 -4.71 1.37
CA ASP A 86 -22.01 -4.90 0.04
C ASP A 86 -22.33 -6.37 -0.22
N LYS A 87 -21.52 -7.31 0.31
CA LYS A 87 -21.82 -8.75 0.31
C LYS A 87 -22.92 -9.14 1.30
N GLY A 88 -23.43 -8.22 2.12
CA GLY A 88 -24.40 -8.53 3.17
C GLY A 88 -23.82 -9.24 4.41
N VAL A 89 -22.50 -9.20 4.57
CA VAL A 89 -21.78 -9.73 5.75
C VAL A 89 -21.96 -8.78 6.92
N LYS A 90 -22.19 -9.32 8.12
CA LYS A 90 -22.19 -8.55 9.37
C LYS A 90 -20.75 -8.47 9.91
N ILE A 91 -20.42 -7.34 10.55
CA ILE A 91 -19.09 -7.10 11.13
C ILE A 91 -19.27 -6.71 12.59
N ARG A 92 -18.46 -7.31 13.47
CA ARG A 92 -18.36 -6.92 14.88
C ARG A 92 -16.91 -6.86 15.30
N THR A 93 -16.54 -5.78 16.00
CA THR A 93 -15.23 -5.65 16.61
C THR A 93 -15.29 -5.83 18.13
N LEU A 94 -14.28 -6.49 18.70
CA LEU A 94 -14.24 -6.77 20.15
C LEU A 94 -13.88 -5.52 20.96
N ASP A 95 -13.29 -4.49 20.34
CA ASP A 95 -13.05 -3.18 20.94
C ASP A 95 -14.34 -2.32 21.03
N GLY A 96 -15.48 -2.83 20.55
CA GLY A 96 -16.78 -2.18 20.61
C GLY A 96 -16.98 -1.00 19.66
N ARG A 97 -16.02 -0.71 18.75
CA ARG A 97 -16.11 0.44 17.84
C ARG A 97 -17.08 0.23 16.68
N LEU A 98 -17.30 -1.01 16.28
CA LEU A 98 -18.25 -1.35 15.22
C LEU A 98 -18.99 -2.65 15.55
N ASP A 99 -20.32 -2.59 15.55
CA ASP A 99 -21.19 -3.76 15.58
C ASP A 99 -22.38 -3.56 14.65
N THR A 100 -22.25 -4.07 13.43
CA THR A 100 -23.33 -3.96 12.43
C THR A 100 -24.46 -4.95 12.64
N THR A 101 -24.39 -5.82 13.67
CA THR A 101 -25.48 -6.74 14.01
C THR A 101 -26.62 -6.03 14.73
N THR A 102 -26.30 -4.94 15.45
CA THR A 102 -27.24 -4.18 16.27
C THR A 102 -27.61 -2.83 15.65
N MET A 103 -26.88 -2.39 14.62
CA MET A 103 -27.08 -1.11 13.96
C MET A 103 -28.05 -1.24 12.77
N ASN A 104 -28.86 -0.21 12.54
CA ASN A 104 -29.64 -0.11 11.30
C ASN A 104 -28.74 0.36 10.13
N LYS A 105 -29.25 0.17 8.90
CA LYS A 105 -28.48 0.45 7.67
C LYS A 105 -28.08 1.92 7.55
N GLU A 106 -28.92 2.83 8.01
CA GLU A 106 -28.70 4.28 7.97
C GLU A 106 -27.51 4.67 8.86
N ILE A 107 -27.44 4.13 10.07
CA ILE A 107 -26.32 4.36 11.00
C ILE A 107 -25.02 3.77 10.44
N ILE A 108 -25.07 2.56 9.87
CA ILE A 108 -23.90 1.94 9.23
C ILE A 108 -23.39 2.83 8.09
N ASN A 109 -24.27 3.30 7.22
CA ASN A 109 -23.90 4.18 6.10
C ASN A 109 -23.32 5.51 6.60
N LEU A 110 -23.86 6.07 7.67
CA LEU A 110 -23.32 7.29 8.28
C LEU A 110 -21.90 7.09 8.82
N ILE A 111 -21.68 6.00 9.57
CA ILE A 111 -20.35 5.67 10.13
C ILE A 111 -19.34 5.48 8.98
N VAL A 112 -19.69 4.71 7.97
CA VAL A 112 -18.83 4.45 6.80
C VAL A 112 -18.53 5.77 6.06
N GLY A 113 -19.52 6.64 5.90
CA GLY A 113 -19.35 7.96 5.30
C GLY A 113 -18.37 8.87 6.08
N VAL A 114 -18.53 8.95 7.39
CA VAL A 114 -17.62 9.71 8.27
C VAL A 114 -16.19 9.16 8.22
N MET A 115 -16.04 7.83 8.27
CA MET A 115 -14.75 7.19 8.15
C MET A 115 -14.11 7.46 6.77
N GLY A 116 -14.91 7.43 5.69
CA GLY A 116 -14.48 7.77 4.32
C GLY A 116 -13.95 9.20 4.22
N TYR A 117 -14.68 10.15 4.75
CA TYR A 117 -14.25 11.55 4.81
C TYR A 117 -12.95 11.71 5.59
N SER A 118 -12.83 11.07 6.75
CA SER A 118 -11.60 11.09 7.56
C SER A 118 -10.39 10.53 6.81
N ALA A 119 -10.59 9.44 6.05
CA ALA A 119 -9.55 8.85 5.22
C ALA A 119 -9.09 9.80 4.09
N GLU A 120 -10.02 10.48 3.46
CA GLU A 120 -9.74 11.46 2.40
C GLU A 120 -8.96 12.68 2.93
N MET A 121 -9.35 13.16 4.12
CA MET A 121 -8.63 14.22 4.84
C MET A 121 -7.20 13.82 5.18
N GLU A 122 -6.99 12.59 5.66
CA GLU A 122 -5.65 12.08 5.96
C GLU A 122 -4.76 12.02 4.71
N LEU A 123 -5.27 11.49 3.60
CA LEU A 123 -4.56 11.48 2.31
C LEU A 123 -4.20 12.89 1.82
N THR A 124 -5.13 13.82 1.95
CA THR A 124 -4.92 15.22 1.59
C THR A 124 -3.81 15.86 2.45
N ASN A 125 -3.83 15.61 3.75
CA ASN A 125 -2.80 16.08 4.67
C ASN A 125 -1.41 15.48 4.36
N ILE A 126 -1.34 14.17 4.05
CA ILE A 126 -0.09 13.51 3.66
C ILE A 126 0.45 14.14 2.36
N ARG A 127 -0.40 14.33 1.33
CA ARG A 127 -0.01 14.97 0.06
C ARG A 127 0.52 16.38 0.29
N ARG A 128 -0.18 17.18 1.11
CA ARG A 128 0.24 18.55 1.46
C ARG A 128 1.60 18.54 2.14
N ARG A 129 1.79 17.77 3.23
CA ARG A 129 3.07 17.67 3.93
C ARG A 129 4.21 17.21 3.03
N THR A 130 3.94 16.26 2.13
CA THR A 130 4.93 15.77 1.17
C THR A 130 5.31 16.85 0.16
N ALA A 131 4.34 17.62 -0.35
CA ALA A 131 4.59 18.73 -1.27
C ALA A 131 5.39 19.85 -0.60
N GLU A 132 5.01 20.25 0.63
CA GLU A 132 5.73 21.23 1.44
C GLU A 132 7.19 20.78 1.72
N GLY A 133 7.38 19.53 2.18
CA GLY A 133 8.71 18.98 2.42
C GLY A 133 9.56 18.92 1.16
N ARG A 134 8.94 18.59 -0.01
CA ARG A 134 9.62 18.60 -1.30
C ARG A 134 10.03 20.02 -1.72
N ALA A 135 9.17 21.01 -1.52
CA ALA A 135 9.48 22.41 -1.82
C ALA A 135 10.66 22.92 -0.98
N VAL A 136 10.67 22.63 0.33
CA VAL A 136 11.79 22.95 1.22
C VAL A 136 13.07 22.25 0.81
N ALA A 137 13.03 20.98 0.42
CA ALA A 137 14.20 20.26 -0.05
C ALA A 137 14.75 20.83 -1.38
N LEU A 138 13.87 21.21 -2.31
CA LEU A 138 14.25 21.88 -3.56
C LEU A 138 14.92 23.23 -3.29
N SER A 139 14.40 24.04 -2.38
CA SER A 139 15.02 25.33 -2.00
C SER A 139 16.41 25.18 -1.38
N ARG A 140 16.68 24.02 -0.76
CA ARG A 140 18.01 23.64 -0.23
C ARG A 140 18.91 22.99 -1.29
N GLY A 141 18.52 22.96 -2.57
CA GLY A 141 19.31 22.39 -3.67
C GLY A 141 19.25 20.86 -3.81
N VAL A 142 18.37 20.18 -3.06
CA VAL A 142 18.19 18.73 -3.21
C VAL A 142 17.56 18.43 -4.55
N LYS A 143 18.19 17.58 -5.35
CA LYS A 143 17.69 17.14 -6.65
C LYS A 143 16.90 15.85 -6.49
N PHE A 144 15.63 15.87 -6.88
CA PHE A 144 14.77 14.68 -6.93
C PHE A 144 14.86 13.99 -8.30
N GLY A 145 14.51 12.73 -8.33
CA GLY A 145 14.46 11.93 -9.54
C GLY A 145 15.55 10.86 -9.57
N LYS A 146 15.60 10.13 -10.68
CA LYS A 146 16.57 9.05 -10.87
C LYS A 146 18.00 9.63 -10.93
N LYS A 147 18.89 9.11 -10.09
CA LYS A 147 20.30 9.48 -10.14
C LYS A 147 20.88 9.20 -11.53
N ARG A 148 21.80 10.06 -11.99
CA ARG A 148 22.52 9.81 -13.24
C ARG A 148 23.32 8.52 -13.09
N VAL A 149 23.13 7.58 -14.00
CA VAL A 149 23.82 6.27 -13.97
C VAL A 149 25.27 6.43 -14.39
N TYR A 150 25.58 7.47 -15.18
CA TYR A 150 26.91 7.73 -15.69
C TYR A 150 27.46 9.04 -15.15
N ASP A 151 28.73 9.01 -14.74
CA ASP A 151 29.45 10.17 -14.25
C ASP A 151 29.65 11.24 -15.36
N LYS A 152 29.91 12.47 -14.94
CA LYS A 152 30.15 13.60 -15.86
C LYS A 152 31.31 13.31 -16.84
N HIS A 153 32.34 12.59 -16.39
CA HIS A 153 33.46 12.20 -17.23
C HIS A 153 33.05 11.26 -18.36
N VAL A 154 32.23 10.26 -18.06
CA VAL A 154 31.72 9.35 -19.07
C VAL A 154 30.81 10.06 -20.08
N VAL A 155 30.00 11.02 -19.61
CA VAL A 155 29.12 11.83 -20.48
C VAL A 155 30.00 12.74 -21.38
N ALA A 156 31.03 13.38 -20.85
CA ALA A 156 31.97 14.23 -21.61
C ALA A 156 32.69 13.40 -22.71
N GLU A 157 33.15 12.19 -22.38
CA GLU A 157 33.84 11.33 -23.35
C GLU A 157 32.87 10.88 -24.48
N ILE A 158 31.60 10.58 -24.15
CA ILE A 158 30.58 10.29 -25.16
C ILE A 158 30.36 11.47 -26.11
N MET A 159 30.29 12.70 -25.55
CA MET A 159 30.11 13.92 -26.33
C MET A 159 31.32 14.24 -27.21
N ASP A 160 32.54 14.05 -26.70
CA ASP A 160 33.80 14.21 -27.47
C ASP A 160 33.86 13.22 -28.65
N LYS A 161 33.60 11.93 -28.38
CA LYS A 161 33.57 10.93 -29.48
C LYS A 161 32.46 11.27 -30.50
N ARG A 162 31.34 11.81 -30.06
CA ARG A 162 30.26 12.21 -30.95
C ARG A 162 30.62 13.42 -31.82
N SER A 163 31.33 14.42 -31.26
CA SER A 163 31.84 15.58 -32.02
C SER A 163 32.84 15.18 -33.10
N LYS A 164 33.62 14.12 -32.84
CA LYS A 164 34.56 13.50 -33.79
C LYS A 164 33.88 12.63 -34.87
N GLY A 165 32.54 12.59 -34.92
CA GLY A 165 31.75 11.92 -35.98
C GLY A 165 31.44 10.46 -35.70
N HIS A 166 31.81 9.88 -34.55
CA HIS A 166 31.50 8.47 -34.24
C HIS A 166 30.01 8.21 -34.10
N GLY A 167 29.56 7.12 -34.66
CA GLY A 167 28.15 6.67 -34.52
C GLY A 167 27.82 6.16 -33.12
N TYR A 168 26.56 6.22 -32.71
CA TYR A 168 26.10 5.78 -31.37
C TYR A 168 26.48 4.32 -31.07
N GLY A 169 26.45 3.44 -32.07
CA GLY A 169 26.85 2.04 -31.92
C GLY A 169 28.35 1.86 -31.71
N GLN A 170 29.18 2.65 -32.41
CA GLN A 170 30.64 2.62 -32.27
C GLN A 170 31.05 3.11 -30.88
N ILE A 171 30.44 4.23 -30.41
CA ILE A 171 30.69 4.78 -29.08
C ILE A 171 30.25 3.74 -28.02
N GLY A 172 29.08 3.16 -28.19
CA GLY A 172 28.57 2.14 -27.26
C GLY A 172 29.49 0.94 -27.15
N LYS A 173 29.99 0.40 -28.29
CA LYS A 173 30.94 -0.72 -28.33
C LYS A 173 32.27 -0.36 -27.67
N ALA A 174 32.78 0.83 -27.93
CA ALA A 174 34.06 1.29 -27.37
C ALA A 174 34.02 1.52 -25.84
N MET A 175 32.85 1.92 -25.30
CA MET A 175 32.67 2.26 -23.89
C MET A 175 31.91 1.22 -23.08
N GLY A 176 31.51 0.06 -23.68
CA GLY A 176 30.72 -0.95 -22.99
C GLY A 176 29.29 -0.49 -22.62
N ILE A 177 28.72 0.46 -23.39
CA ILE A 177 27.44 1.08 -23.12
C ILE A 177 26.45 0.73 -24.24
N ALA A 178 25.22 0.36 -23.90
CA ALA A 178 24.20 0.07 -24.90
C ALA A 178 23.95 1.27 -25.84
N ARG A 179 23.85 1.03 -27.16
CA ARG A 179 23.61 2.08 -28.19
C ARG A 179 22.48 3.04 -27.82
N GLY A 180 21.34 2.50 -27.35
CA GLY A 180 20.18 3.31 -26.96
C GLY A 180 20.46 4.23 -25.76
N THR A 181 21.35 3.82 -24.86
CA THR A 181 21.77 4.64 -23.73
C THR A 181 22.68 5.79 -24.20
N VAL A 182 23.63 5.52 -25.08
CA VAL A 182 24.47 6.55 -25.70
C VAL A 182 23.62 7.60 -26.41
N GLN A 183 22.67 7.16 -27.22
CA GLN A 183 21.72 8.06 -27.91
C GLN A 183 20.91 8.92 -26.93
N LYS A 184 20.38 8.35 -25.86
CA LYS A 184 19.64 9.10 -24.83
C LYS A 184 20.51 10.15 -24.13
N ILE A 185 21.77 9.82 -23.86
CA ILE A 185 22.73 10.76 -23.24
C ILE A 185 22.99 11.93 -24.19
N VAL A 186 23.36 11.67 -25.44
CA VAL A 186 23.63 12.72 -26.43
C VAL A 186 22.43 13.63 -26.66
N ASN A 187 21.23 13.06 -26.83
CA ASN A 187 20.02 13.85 -27.05
C ASN A 187 19.71 14.73 -25.83
N ARG A 188 19.91 14.23 -24.63
CA ARG A 188 19.68 15.00 -23.40
C ARG A 188 20.69 16.15 -23.25
N GLU A 189 21.98 15.92 -23.49
CA GLU A 189 22.99 16.97 -23.37
C GLU A 189 22.82 18.04 -24.46
N LYS A 190 22.36 17.69 -25.66
CA LYS A 190 21.97 18.63 -26.71
C LYS A 190 20.74 19.48 -26.38
N ALA A 191 19.82 18.97 -25.55
CA ALA A 191 18.64 19.70 -25.12
C ALA A 191 18.92 20.68 -23.96
N ILE A 192 20.10 20.60 -23.34
CA ILE A 192 20.53 21.46 -22.22
C ILE A 192 21.48 22.55 -22.69
N ALA A 193 22.14 22.36 -23.84
CA ALA A 193 23.02 23.34 -24.50
C ALA A 193 22.25 24.33 -25.36
#